data_ef7e8c11e1c4e6863bd587028d85fa7d
#
_entry.id   ef7e8c11e1c4e6863bd587028d85fa7d
#
_cell.length_a   1.000
_cell.length_b   1.000
_cell.length_c   1.000
_cell.angle_alpha   90.00
_cell.angle_beta   90.00
_cell.angle_gamma   90.00
#
_symmetry.space_group_name_H-M   'P 1'
#
loop_
_entity.id
_entity.type
_entity.pdbx_description
1 polymer ?
#
loop_
_entity_poly.entity_id
_entity_poly.type
_entity_poly.pdbx_seq_one_letter_code
_entity_poly.pdbx_strand_id
1 'polypeptide(L)' 'MYYYLDTKGFECPIPVLKAEKFIKKLKKNDVLTIESDDPLSQFDFKNFCEENKYKIISLKKEGKLVNIKFKIQ' A
#
# COMPACT_ATOMS: atom_id res chain seq x y z
N MET A 1 1.10 -15.10 3.91
CA MET A 1 -0.18 -14.73 4.50
C MET A 1 -0.67 -13.42 3.93
N TYR A 2 -1.98 -13.24 3.87
CA TYR A 2 -2.57 -12.04 3.27
C TYR A 2 -3.10 -11.11 4.35
N TYR A 3 -2.83 -9.82 4.17
CA TYR A 3 -3.27 -8.78 5.11
C TYR A 3 -3.98 -7.66 4.34
N TYR A 4 -4.79 -6.91 5.04
CA TYR A 4 -5.54 -5.79 4.48
C TYR A 4 -5.42 -4.59 5.41
N LEU A 5 -5.18 -3.41 4.82
CA LEU A 5 -5.10 -2.16 5.56
C LEU A 5 -5.99 -1.12 4.88
N ASP A 6 -6.94 -0.60 5.62
CA ASP A 6 -7.82 0.46 5.13
C ASP A 6 -7.27 1.82 5.54
N THR A 7 -6.93 2.63 4.53
CA THR A 7 -6.47 3.99 4.76
C THR A 7 -7.40 5.03 4.14
N LYS A 8 -8.64 4.64 3.86
CA LYS A 8 -9.63 5.60 3.36
C LYS A 8 -9.91 6.65 4.43
N GLY A 9 -10.12 7.88 3.99
CA GLY A 9 -10.29 9.01 4.90
C GLY A 9 -9.01 9.75 5.24
N PHE A 10 -7.86 9.26 4.80
CA PHE A 10 -6.58 9.90 5.04
C PHE A 10 -5.96 10.38 3.73
N GLU A 11 -5.31 11.53 3.78
CA GLU A 11 -4.63 12.11 2.63
C GLU A 11 -3.15 11.74 2.62
N CYS A 12 -2.57 11.77 1.41
CA CYS A 12 -1.15 11.62 1.20
C CYS A 12 -0.36 12.63 2.06
N PRO A 13 0.70 12.24 2.79
CA PRO A 13 1.37 10.94 2.75
C PRO A 13 0.95 9.95 3.85
N ILE A 14 -0.16 10.21 4.54
CA ILE A 14 -0.56 9.41 5.70
C ILE A 14 -0.80 7.93 5.35
N PRO A 15 -1.43 7.57 4.21
CA PRO A 15 -1.57 6.16 3.87
C PRO A 15 -0.24 5.39 3.84
N VAL A 16 0.80 5.99 3.27
CA VAL A 16 2.13 5.35 3.23
C VAL A 16 2.72 5.21 4.62
N LEU A 17 2.56 6.24 5.47
CA LEU A 17 3.07 6.18 6.84
C LEU A 17 2.39 5.08 7.65
N LYS A 18 1.08 4.91 7.46
CA LYS A 18 0.35 3.82 8.12
C LYS A 18 0.83 2.46 7.62
N ALA A 19 1.09 2.36 6.33
CA ALA A 19 1.61 1.14 5.73
C ALA A 19 2.99 0.78 6.30
N GLU A 20 3.87 1.76 6.45
CA GLU A 20 5.19 1.54 7.05
C GLU A 20 5.10 0.93 8.43
N LYS A 21 4.21 1.46 9.27
CA LYS A 21 4.01 0.94 10.62
C LYS A 21 3.45 -0.47 10.60
N PHE A 22 2.50 -0.70 9.71
CA PHE A 22 1.85 -2.00 9.61
C PHE A 22 2.83 -3.08 9.15
N ILE A 23 3.69 -2.75 8.19
CA ILE A 23 4.64 -3.69 7.60
C ILE A 23 5.66 -4.19 8.62
N LYS A 24 5.94 -3.41 9.65
CA LYS A 24 6.86 -3.86 10.71
C LYS A 24 6.39 -5.15 11.39
N LYS A 25 5.11 -5.45 11.32
CA LYS A 25 4.53 -6.67 11.88
C LYS A 25 4.53 -7.83 10.89
N LEU A 26 4.87 -7.56 9.64
CA LEU A 26 4.81 -8.56 8.58
C LEU A 26 6.15 -9.23 8.35
N LYS A 27 6.09 -10.37 7.70
CA LYS A 27 7.28 -11.17 7.39
C LYS A 27 7.50 -11.23 5.89
N LYS A 28 8.69 -11.67 5.50
CA LYS A 28 9.01 -11.91 4.11
C LYS A 28 7.96 -12.84 3.48
N ASN A 29 7.54 -12.52 2.27
CA ASN A 29 6.53 -13.24 1.49
C ASN A 29 5.08 -12.99 1.93
N ASP A 30 4.84 -12.16 2.94
CA ASP A 30 3.49 -11.73 3.25
C ASP A 30 2.99 -10.76 2.18
N VAL A 31 1.69 -10.78 1.94
CA VAL A 31 1.05 -9.90 0.94
C VAL A 31 0.15 -8.91 1.67
N LEU A 32 0.32 -7.63 1.36
CA LEU A 32 -0.49 -6.57 1.94
C LEU A 32 -1.31 -5.90 0.86
N THR A 33 -2.62 -5.77 1.11
CA THR A 33 -3.53 -5.01 0.27
C THR A 33 -3.91 -3.74 1.00
N ILE A 34 -3.73 -2.59 0.35
CA ILE A 34 -4.05 -1.30 0.94
C ILE A 34 -5.10 -0.61 0.09
N GLU A 35 -6.12 -0.06 0.73
CA GLU A 35 -7.09 0.80 0.06
C GLU A 35 -6.95 2.24 0.53
N SER A 36 -7.03 3.18 -0.40
CA SER A 36 -6.97 4.60 -0.13
C SER A 36 -8.00 5.30 -1.01
N ASP A 37 -8.54 6.42 -0.54
CA ASP A 37 -9.45 7.24 -1.35
C ASP A 37 -8.78 8.53 -1.82
N ASP A 38 -7.46 8.61 -1.74
CA ASP A 38 -6.68 9.71 -2.29
C ASP A 38 -6.01 9.22 -3.58
N PRO A 39 -6.39 9.76 -4.76
CA PRO A 39 -5.81 9.31 -6.03
C PRO A 39 -4.30 9.47 -6.12
N LEU A 40 -3.73 10.43 -5.38
CA LEU A 40 -2.29 10.67 -5.39
C LEU A 40 -1.51 9.60 -4.64
N SER A 41 -2.17 8.85 -3.76
CA SER A 41 -1.51 7.80 -3.00
C SER A 41 -0.93 6.70 -3.88
N GLN A 42 -1.47 6.51 -5.08
CA GLN A 42 -0.94 5.50 -6.00
C GLN A 42 0.53 5.74 -6.33
N PHE A 43 0.92 7.02 -6.48
CA PHE A 43 2.30 7.37 -6.79
C PHE A 43 3.20 7.14 -5.58
N ASP A 44 2.71 7.50 -4.41
CA ASP A 44 3.47 7.31 -3.17
C ASP A 44 3.71 5.83 -2.89
N PHE A 45 2.71 5.00 -3.10
CA PHE A 45 2.85 3.56 -2.89
C PHE A 45 3.78 2.92 -3.91
N LYS A 46 3.74 3.39 -5.16
CA LYS A 46 4.70 2.91 -6.17
C LYS A 46 6.13 3.22 -5.75
N ASN A 47 6.37 4.46 -5.34
CA ASN A 47 7.70 4.87 -4.88
C ASN A 47 8.12 4.10 -3.64
N PHE A 48 7.21 3.92 -2.70
CA PHE A 48 7.47 3.19 -1.48
C PHE A 48 7.87 1.74 -1.77
N CYS A 49 7.17 1.08 -2.66
CA CYS A 49 7.48 -0.30 -3.04
C CYS A 49 8.81 -0.39 -3.76
N GLU A 50 9.12 0.58 -4.64
CA GLU A 50 10.41 0.61 -5.33
C GLU A 50 11.57 0.79 -4.35
N GLU A 51 11.44 1.74 -3.44
CA GLU A 51 12.49 2.02 -2.46
C GLU A 51 12.77 0.83 -1.55
N ASN A 52 11.74 0.08 -1.21
CA ASN A 52 11.87 -1.08 -0.32
C ASN A 52 12.00 -2.39 -1.06
N LYS A 53 11.98 -2.34 -2.40
CA LYS A 53 12.09 -3.52 -3.26
C LYS A 53 10.98 -4.53 -3.05
N TYR A 54 9.80 -4.04 -2.71
CA TYR A 54 8.61 -4.88 -2.61
C TYR A 54 8.03 -5.09 -4.00
N LYS A 55 7.46 -6.27 -4.22
CA LYS A 55 6.88 -6.59 -5.52
C LYS A 55 5.41 -6.20 -5.57
N ILE A 56 5.05 -5.28 -6.46
CA ILE A 56 3.66 -4.91 -6.68
C ILE A 56 2.98 -6.03 -7.47
N ILE A 57 1.92 -6.59 -6.89
CA ILE A 57 1.14 -7.64 -7.53
C ILE A 57 0.04 -7.05 -8.38
N SER A 58 -0.65 -6.04 -7.85
CA SER A 58 -1.70 -5.34 -8.60
C SER A 58 -1.86 -3.93 -8.07
N LEU A 59 -2.30 -3.05 -8.95
CA LEU A 59 -2.68 -1.68 -8.59
C LEU A 59 -3.90 -1.34 -9.41
N LYS A 60 -5.00 -1.07 -8.73
CA LYS A 60 -6.27 -0.72 -9.36
C LYS A 60 -6.72 0.65 -8.89
N LYS A 61 -7.29 1.41 -9.81
CA LYS A 61 -7.83 2.72 -9.49
C LYS A 61 -9.21 2.85 -10.11
N GLU A 62 -10.20 3.18 -9.29
CA GLU A 62 -11.57 3.48 -9.73
C GLU A 62 -12.00 4.80 -9.10
N GLY A 63 -12.13 5.85 -9.93
CA GLY A 63 -12.43 7.18 -9.40
C GLY A 63 -11.35 7.61 -8.43
N LYS A 64 -11.74 7.84 -7.17
CA LYS A 64 -10.81 8.22 -6.12
C LYS A 64 -10.24 7.04 -5.36
N LEU A 65 -10.79 5.85 -5.57
CA LEU A 65 -10.33 4.67 -4.85
C LEU A 65 -9.08 4.09 -5.48
N VAL A 66 -8.07 3.84 -4.65
CA VAL A 66 -6.83 3.18 -5.03
C VAL A 66 -6.72 1.90 -4.23
N ASN A 67 -6.49 0.79 -4.92
CA ASN A 67 -6.28 -0.50 -4.29
C ASN A 67 -4.94 -1.05 -4.77
N ILE A 68 -3.98 -1.16 -3.86
CA ILE A 68 -2.68 -1.70 -4.20
C ILE A 68 -2.39 -2.95 -3.38
N LYS A 69 -1.89 -3.96 -4.06
CA LYS A 69 -1.49 -5.21 -3.44
C LYS A 69 -0.02 -5.44 -3.75
N PHE A 70 0.78 -5.67 -2.73
CA PHE A 70 2.20 -5.92 -2.93
C PHE A 70 2.71 -6.97 -1.93
N LYS A 71 3.82 -7.57 -2.30
CA LYS A 71 4.44 -8.65 -1.53
C LYS A 71 5.69 -8.13 -0.84
N ILE A 72 5.82 -8.45 0.43
CA ILE A 72 7.01 -8.11 1.21
C ILE A 72 8.15 -9.04 0.79
N GLN A 73 9.31 -8.45 0.50
CA GLN A 73 10.48 -9.21 0.06
C GLN A 73 11.71 -8.90 0.88
#